data_73f2e0a14d165103150ee47c889b9d96
#
_entry.id   73f2e0a14d165103150ee47c889b9d96
#
_cell.length_a   1.000
_cell.length_b   1.000
_cell.length_c   1.000
_cell.angle_alpha   90.00
_cell.angle_beta   90.00
_cell.angle_gamma   90.00
#
_symmetry.space_group_name_H-M   'P 1'
#
loop_
_entity.id
_entity.type
_entity.pdbx_description
1 polymer ?
#
loop_
_entity_poly.entity_id
_entity_poly.type
_entity_poly.pdbx_seq_one_letter_code
_entity_poly.pdbx_strand_id
1 'polypeptide(L)'
;MKVNIFKCLTLSLLLCSIQLLYAGRIYDEFEDTYKITWIGNSKLISGTTDDWAQRAGDIYRLKIDDPSNYSFLVYELPENEIAHEVIVDYYSPTGLRPTLAVKNSAGEETKYVEGWDNGYPEITDKGHGLYRCTLKDNLIPEDATQVVIYLDAQSDIELLRNIVYYGDGYQAKNYNEKTNYYRVQKLLEKAESGNDITIGVIGGSMTAGANAEPMETNCYGARLKAWFESTFGINVNFINIGIGSTNSYFGCIRAEEKLLRFNPDLIIIEYACNDQLEDIYLDSYESLIRKCWKNPGEPAVISLMLCTQAGISKIERQYPIAQHCQIPIVSYNDAIKDEIIKGEKAWLDYYQTSTLIGGDGIHPNTTAHQKIADLIAT
;
A
#
# COMPACT_ATOMS: atom_id res chain seq x y z
N MET A 1 -62.96 0.57 -37.41
CA MET A 1 -62.60 -0.38 -36.35
C MET A 1 -61.08 -0.57 -36.40
N LYS A 2 -60.33 0.16 -35.55
CA LYS A 2 -58.85 0.13 -35.51
C LYS A 2 -58.44 -0.82 -34.41
N VAL A 3 -57.71 -1.87 -34.74
CA VAL A 3 -57.11 -2.80 -33.81
C VAL A 3 -55.68 -2.32 -33.55
N ASN A 4 -55.42 -1.85 -32.34
CA ASN A 4 -54.08 -1.52 -31.84
C ASN A 4 -53.37 -2.82 -31.42
N ILE A 5 -52.30 -3.14 -32.12
CA ILE A 5 -51.38 -4.21 -31.74
C ILE A 5 -50.34 -3.57 -30.81
N PHE A 6 -50.45 -3.82 -29.51
CA PHE A 6 -49.40 -3.59 -28.56
C PHE A 6 -48.27 -4.59 -28.80
N LYS A 7 -47.17 -4.11 -29.36
CA LYS A 7 -45.91 -4.88 -29.37
C LYS A 7 -45.33 -4.84 -27.95
N CYS A 8 -45.42 -5.98 -27.31
CA CYS A 8 -44.69 -6.26 -26.08
C CYS A 8 -43.19 -6.34 -26.45
N LEU A 9 -42.44 -5.24 -26.22
CA LEU A 9 -40.99 -5.28 -26.20
C LEU A 9 -40.60 -5.90 -24.86
N THR A 10 -40.28 -7.19 -24.90
CA THR A 10 -39.51 -7.83 -23.86
C THR A 10 -38.12 -7.22 -23.89
N LEU A 11 -37.89 -6.25 -23.01
CA LEU A 11 -36.55 -5.75 -22.67
C LEU A 11 -35.84 -6.88 -21.92
N SER A 12 -35.09 -7.69 -22.67
CA SER A 12 -34.07 -8.54 -22.08
C SER A 12 -33.06 -7.63 -21.44
N LEU A 13 -33.22 -7.41 -20.16
CA LEU A 13 -32.15 -6.91 -19.30
C LEU A 13 -31.00 -7.94 -19.40
N LEU A 14 -30.06 -7.66 -20.30
CA LEU A 14 -28.71 -8.17 -20.18
C LEU A 14 -28.19 -7.60 -18.87
N LEU A 15 -28.35 -8.35 -17.80
CA LEU A 15 -27.52 -8.24 -16.63
C LEU A 15 -26.11 -8.65 -17.10
N CYS A 16 -25.39 -7.71 -17.71
CA CYS A 16 -23.94 -7.71 -17.62
C CYS A 16 -23.65 -7.62 -16.13
N SER A 17 -23.41 -8.77 -15.51
CA SER A 17 -22.67 -8.82 -14.29
C SER A 17 -21.33 -8.13 -14.62
N ILE A 18 -21.21 -6.86 -14.28
CA ILE A 18 -19.92 -6.23 -14.12
C ILE A 18 -19.32 -7.00 -12.95
N GLN A 19 -18.60 -8.07 -13.24
CA GLN A 19 -17.61 -8.58 -12.33
C GLN A 19 -16.66 -7.40 -12.15
N LEU A 20 -16.73 -6.78 -10.99
CA LEU A 20 -15.70 -5.87 -10.53
C LEU A 20 -14.41 -6.69 -10.51
N LEU A 21 -13.57 -6.41 -11.47
CA LEU A 21 -12.25 -7.01 -11.61
C LEU A 21 -11.41 -6.46 -10.46
N TYR A 22 -11.28 -7.22 -9.41
CA TYR A 22 -10.43 -6.88 -8.28
C TYR A 22 -9.02 -7.37 -8.59
N ALA A 23 -8.11 -6.42 -8.83
CA ALA A 23 -6.71 -6.71 -8.65
C ALA A 23 -6.43 -6.75 -7.15
N GLY A 24 -5.88 -7.83 -6.67
CA GLY A 24 -5.47 -8.00 -5.29
C GLY A 24 -3.96 -8.14 -5.18
N ARG A 25 -3.44 -8.11 -3.97
CA ARG A 25 -2.06 -8.44 -3.70
C ARG A 25 -1.92 -9.23 -2.41
N ILE A 26 -1.02 -10.18 -2.42
CA ILE A 26 -0.42 -10.74 -1.22
C ILE A 26 0.82 -9.89 -0.96
N TYR A 27 0.93 -9.33 0.24
CA TYR A 27 2.03 -8.48 0.64
C TYR A 27 2.60 -9.00 1.95
N ASP A 28 3.87 -9.31 1.95
CA ASP A 28 4.52 -9.94 3.07
C ASP A 28 5.84 -9.24 3.40
N GLU A 29 5.91 -8.65 4.58
CA GLU A 29 7.11 -8.05 5.17
C GLU A 29 7.59 -8.84 6.39
N PHE A 30 7.10 -10.08 6.54
CA PHE A 30 7.47 -11.00 7.60
C PHE A 30 7.14 -10.52 9.03
N GLU A 31 6.29 -9.52 9.17
CA GLU A 31 5.79 -9.07 10.48
C GLU A 31 4.82 -10.10 11.08
N ASP A 32 4.06 -10.79 10.22
CA ASP A 32 3.03 -11.78 10.57
C ASP A 32 3.32 -13.14 9.92
N THR A 33 4.08 -13.99 10.57
CA THR A 33 4.47 -15.30 10.03
C THR A 33 3.32 -16.32 9.92
N TYR A 34 2.16 -16.05 10.51
CA TYR A 34 1.03 -16.98 10.49
C TYR A 34 0.29 -17.07 9.14
N LYS A 35 0.52 -16.14 8.23
CA LYS A 35 -0.08 -16.16 6.87
C LYS A 35 0.72 -16.97 5.86
N ILE A 36 1.88 -17.48 6.26
CA ILE A 36 2.82 -18.15 5.38
C ILE A 36 2.82 -19.64 5.71
N THR A 37 2.65 -20.48 4.71
CA THR A 37 2.94 -21.90 4.87
C THR A 37 4.46 -22.09 4.86
N TRP A 38 5.03 -22.26 6.04
CA TRP A 38 6.44 -22.54 6.23
C TRP A 38 6.75 -24.01 6.03
N ILE A 39 7.75 -24.29 5.20
CA ILE A 39 8.30 -25.63 5.08
C ILE A 39 9.82 -25.49 5.07
N GLY A 40 10.46 -26.00 6.11
CA GLY A 40 11.93 -25.99 6.26
C GLY A 40 12.42 -25.28 7.52
N ASN A 41 13.75 -25.12 7.61
CA ASN A 41 14.45 -24.57 8.76
C ASN A 41 14.80 -23.09 8.56
N SER A 42 13.80 -22.26 8.34
CA SER A 42 14.02 -20.83 8.23
C SER A 42 13.69 -20.10 9.54
N LYS A 43 14.33 -18.99 9.76
CA LYS A 43 14.22 -18.17 10.96
C LYS A 43 13.89 -16.76 10.59
N LEU A 44 12.88 -16.23 11.24
CA LEU A 44 12.61 -14.80 11.22
C LEU A 44 13.67 -14.09 12.06
N ILE A 45 14.34 -13.09 11.47
CA ILE A 45 15.30 -12.25 12.14
C ILE A 45 14.72 -10.85 12.18
N SER A 46 14.57 -10.30 13.40
CA SER A 46 14.34 -8.87 13.59
C SER A 46 15.66 -8.20 13.89
N GLY A 47 15.89 -7.01 13.35
CA GLY A 47 17.05 -6.20 13.65
C GLY A 47 17.95 -5.90 12.46
N THR A 48 18.98 -5.12 12.73
CA THR A 48 19.85 -4.51 11.74
C THR A 48 20.95 -5.44 11.28
N THR A 49 21.25 -5.47 9.97
CA THR A 49 22.54 -5.92 9.46
C THR A 49 23.30 -4.72 8.93
N ASP A 50 24.52 -4.59 9.36
CA ASP A 50 25.57 -3.71 8.81
C ASP A 50 25.10 -2.36 8.24
N ASP A 51 25.75 -1.81 7.26
CA ASP A 51 25.55 -0.43 6.81
C ASP A 51 24.15 -0.08 6.30
N TRP A 52 23.46 -0.99 5.61
CA TRP A 52 22.13 -0.63 5.14
C TRP A 52 21.07 -0.75 6.22
N ALA A 53 21.27 -1.61 7.16
CA ALA A 53 20.38 -1.79 8.29
C ALA A 53 20.45 -0.64 9.29
N GLN A 54 21.57 0.02 9.42
CA GLN A 54 21.62 1.33 10.08
C GLN A 54 20.78 2.38 9.34
N ARG A 55 20.52 2.16 8.05
CA ARG A 55 19.68 3.04 7.23
C ARG A 55 18.21 2.67 7.30
N ALA A 56 17.90 1.40 7.54
CA ALA A 56 16.55 0.87 7.43
C ALA A 56 15.78 0.75 8.75
N GLY A 57 16.47 0.93 9.89
CA GLY A 57 15.87 0.61 11.19
C GLY A 57 15.64 -0.90 11.33
N ASP A 58 14.78 -1.30 12.25
CA ASP A 58 14.44 -2.70 12.47
C ASP A 58 13.45 -3.17 11.38
N ILE A 59 13.94 -3.89 10.37
CA ILE A 59 13.10 -4.64 9.45
C ILE A 59 13.17 -6.11 9.76
N TYR A 60 12.06 -6.80 9.56
CA TYR A 60 12.04 -8.25 9.63
C TYR A 60 12.68 -8.82 8.37
N ARG A 61 13.50 -9.85 8.56
CA ARG A 61 14.21 -10.53 7.49
C ARG A 61 14.12 -12.02 7.69
N LEU A 62 13.86 -12.71 6.61
CA LEU A 62 13.80 -14.16 6.61
C LEU A 62 15.10 -14.73 6.13
N LYS A 63 15.74 -15.55 6.95
CA LYS A 63 17.00 -16.24 6.67
C LYS A 63 16.89 -17.71 6.96
N ILE A 64 17.64 -18.54 6.21
CA ILE A 64 17.81 -19.96 6.54
C ILE A 64 18.63 -20.08 7.82
N ASP A 65 18.10 -20.84 8.79
CA ASP A 65 18.77 -21.10 10.08
C ASP A 65 19.72 -22.32 10.03
N ASP A 66 19.41 -23.30 9.17
CA ASP A 66 20.21 -24.49 8.96
C ASP A 66 20.67 -24.60 7.50
N PRO A 67 21.96 -24.34 7.20
CA PRO A 67 22.50 -24.38 5.85
C PRO A 67 22.58 -25.77 5.24
N SER A 68 22.24 -26.82 5.98
CA SER A 68 22.19 -28.20 5.45
C SER A 68 20.86 -28.54 4.74
N ASN A 69 19.85 -27.69 4.91
CA ASN A 69 18.52 -27.83 4.32
C ASN A 69 18.11 -26.59 3.54
N TYR A 70 17.27 -26.77 2.53
CA TYR A 70 16.59 -25.67 1.86
C TYR A 70 15.23 -25.40 2.51
N SER A 71 14.79 -24.19 2.38
CA SER A 71 13.48 -23.74 2.85
C SER A 71 12.69 -23.11 1.71
N PHE A 72 11.39 -23.10 1.84
CA PHE A 72 10.55 -22.41 0.87
C PHE A 72 9.30 -21.81 1.52
N LEU A 73 8.81 -20.76 0.90
CA LEU A 73 7.57 -20.09 1.23
C LEU A 73 6.54 -20.41 0.17
N VAL A 74 5.30 -20.61 0.58
CA VAL A 74 4.17 -20.84 -0.33
C VAL A 74 3.12 -19.79 -0.10
N TYR A 75 2.74 -19.10 -1.16
CA TYR A 75 1.64 -18.15 -1.18
C TYR A 75 0.50 -18.74 -2.00
N GLU A 76 -0.63 -19.01 -1.34
CA GLU A 76 -1.85 -19.48 -1.99
C GLU A 76 -2.52 -18.31 -2.70
N LEU A 77 -2.85 -18.45 -3.98
CA LEU A 77 -3.66 -17.49 -4.69
C LEU A 77 -5.13 -17.67 -4.29
N PRO A 78 -5.91 -16.59 -4.20
CA PRO A 78 -7.35 -16.72 -4.01
C PRO A 78 -7.98 -17.54 -5.14
N GLU A 79 -9.08 -18.23 -4.83
CA GLU A 79 -9.77 -19.11 -5.78
C GLU A 79 -10.20 -18.33 -7.03
N ASN A 80 -9.85 -18.85 -8.20
CA ASN A 80 -10.11 -18.29 -9.53
C ASN A 80 -9.36 -16.96 -9.84
N GLU A 81 -8.31 -16.64 -9.10
CA GLU A 81 -7.47 -15.50 -9.39
C GLU A 81 -6.19 -15.93 -10.13
N ILE A 82 -5.73 -15.07 -11.04
CA ILE A 82 -4.51 -15.28 -11.84
C ILE A 82 -3.41 -14.37 -11.30
N ALA A 83 -2.22 -14.95 -11.07
CA ALA A 83 -1.06 -14.14 -10.69
C ALA A 83 -0.47 -13.43 -11.93
N HIS A 84 -0.13 -12.16 -11.79
CA HIS A 84 0.40 -11.33 -12.86
C HIS A 84 1.85 -10.91 -12.64
N GLU A 85 2.23 -10.68 -11.40
CA GLU A 85 3.60 -10.29 -11.07
C GLU A 85 3.96 -10.79 -9.68
N VAL A 86 5.17 -11.32 -9.55
CA VAL A 86 5.77 -11.69 -8.27
C VAL A 86 7.03 -10.87 -8.08
N ILE A 87 7.10 -10.12 -6.99
CA ILE A 87 8.26 -9.33 -6.60
C ILE A 87 8.85 -9.90 -5.32
N VAL A 88 10.15 -10.15 -5.34
CA VAL A 88 10.93 -10.57 -4.17
C VAL A 88 12.06 -9.59 -3.97
N ASP A 89 12.02 -8.83 -2.88
CA ASP A 89 13.12 -7.98 -2.44
C ASP A 89 13.97 -8.75 -1.44
N TYR A 90 15.27 -8.81 -1.66
CA TYR A 90 16.17 -9.60 -0.85
C TYR A 90 17.56 -8.97 -0.74
N TYR A 91 18.25 -9.34 0.32
CA TYR A 91 19.66 -9.05 0.52
C TYR A 91 20.48 -10.32 0.28
N SER A 92 21.59 -10.20 -0.44
CA SER A 92 22.57 -11.27 -0.66
C SER A 92 23.95 -10.65 -0.86
N PRO A 93 24.88 -10.84 0.08
CA PRO A 93 26.26 -10.34 -0.06
C PRO A 93 27.03 -11.05 -1.16
N THR A 94 26.63 -12.26 -1.53
CA THR A 94 27.29 -13.06 -2.58
C THR A 94 26.67 -12.92 -3.95
N GLY A 95 25.51 -12.21 -4.05
CA GLY A 95 24.74 -12.07 -5.28
C GLY A 95 23.95 -13.33 -5.68
N LEU A 96 23.87 -14.33 -4.80
CA LEU A 96 22.94 -15.44 -4.98
C LEU A 96 21.50 -14.94 -4.89
N ARG A 97 20.57 -15.70 -5.43
CA ARG A 97 19.17 -15.30 -5.57
C ARG A 97 18.22 -16.44 -5.18
N PRO A 98 17.00 -16.11 -4.71
CA PRO A 98 15.97 -17.11 -4.48
C PRO A 98 15.52 -17.72 -5.81
N THR A 99 15.09 -18.97 -5.79
CA THR A 99 14.43 -19.61 -6.94
C THR A 99 12.93 -19.38 -6.81
N LEU A 100 12.31 -18.79 -7.83
CA LEU A 100 10.87 -18.68 -7.91
C LEU A 100 10.27 -19.88 -8.61
N ALA A 101 9.10 -20.29 -8.18
CA ALA A 101 8.28 -21.30 -8.84
C ALA A 101 6.79 -20.98 -8.68
N VAL A 102 5.98 -21.59 -9.51
CA VAL A 102 4.52 -21.62 -9.38
C VAL A 102 4.03 -23.05 -9.43
N LYS A 103 2.90 -23.32 -8.77
CA LYS A 103 2.22 -24.62 -8.85
C LYS A 103 0.78 -24.43 -9.31
N ASN A 104 0.30 -25.36 -10.10
CA ASN A 104 -1.10 -25.43 -10.49
C ASN A 104 -1.92 -26.29 -9.50
N SER A 105 -3.22 -26.38 -9.72
CA SER A 105 -4.13 -27.17 -8.88
C SER A 105 -3.85 -28.68 -8.90
N ALA A 106 -3.16 -29.18 -9.90
CA ALA A 106 -2.71 -30.58 -9.98
C ALA A 106 -1.42 -30.83 -9.19
N GLY A 107 -0.79 -29.76 -8.66
CA GLY A 107 0.49 -29.82 -7.95
C GLY A 107 1.70 -29.85 -8.88
N GLU A 108 1.52 -29.66 -10.18
CA GLU A 108 2.61 -29.53 -11.14
C GLU A 108 3.34 -28.22 -10.91
N GLU A 109 4.67 -28.28 -10.89
CA GLU A 109 5.52 -27.16 -10.54
C GLU A 109 6.32 -26.65 -11.75
N THR A 110 6.25 -25.36 -12.01
CA THR A 110 7.11 -24.67 -12.96
C THR A 110 8.13 -23.83 -12.20
N LYS A 111 9.42 -24.17 -12.31
CA LYS A 111 10.54 -23.43 -11.71
C LYS A 111 11.19 -22.49 -12.72
N TYR A 112 11.58 -21.32 -12.25
CA TYR A 112 12.25 -20.30 -13.05
C TYR A 112 13.73 -20.24 -12.66
N VAL A 113 14.54 -20.99 -13.39
CA VAL A 113 15.98 -21.14 -13.13
C VAL A 113 16.74 -20.73 -14.40
N GLU A 114 17.87 -20.03 -14.23
CA GLU A 114 18.72 -19.63 -15.36
C GLU A 114 19.14 -20.83 -16.20
N GLY A 115 18.97 -20.71 -17.51
CA GLY A 115 19.29 -21.77 -18.47
C GLY A 115 18.21 -22.84 -18.64
N TRP A 116 17.06 -22.70 -18.00
CA TRP A 116 15.88 -23.55 -18.20
C TRP A 116 14.91 -22.95 -19.20
N ASP A 117 14.11 -23.78 -19.88
CA ASP A 117 13.20 -23.35 -20.96
C ASP A 117 12.02 -22.50 -20.48
N ASN A 118 11.71 -22.52 -19.19
CA ASN A 118 10.56 -21.79 -18.60
C ASN A 118 10.77 -20.28 -18.50
N GLY A 119 11.92 -19.77 -18.93
CA GLY A 119 12.26 -18.36 -18.79
C GLY A 119 12.88 -18.05 -17.44
N TYR A 120 13.04 -16.75 -17.17
CA TYR A 120 13.83 -16.29 -16.06
C TYR A 120 13.31 -14.97 -15.46
N PRO A 121 13.24 -14.85 -14.13
CA PRO A 121 12.86 -13.60 -13.50
C PRO A 121 13.87 -12.48 -13.81
N GLU A 122 13.37 -11.28 -13.95
CA GLU A 122 14.19 -10.08 -14.05
C GLU A 122 14.87 -9.80 -12.70
N ILE A 123 16.19 -9.67 -12.72
CA ILE A 123 16.96 -9.32 -11.53
C ILE A 123 17.44 -7.88 -11.66
N THR A 124 17.07 -7.05 -10.69
CA THR A 124 17.56 -5.68 -10.58
C THR A 124 18.50 -5.57 -9.40
N ASP A 125 19.75 -5.23 -9.65
CA ASP A 125 20.72 -4.87 -8.61
C ASP A 125 20.41 -3.46 -8.10
N LYS A 126 20.21 -3.33 -6.80
CA LYS A 126 19.91 -2.08 -6.11
C LYS A 126 21.14 -1.51 -5.38
N GLY A 127 22.27 -2.17 -5.52
CA GLY A 127 23.51 -1.84 -4.80
C GLY A 127 23.55 -2.36 -3.36
N HIS A 128 24.75 -2.38 -2.78
CA HIS A 128 24.99 -2.78 -1.39
C HIS A 128 24.46 -4.19 -1.02
N GLY A 129 24.43 -5.13 -1.98
CA GLY A 129 23.91 -6.48 -1.76
C GLY A 129 22.38 -6.58 -1.76
N LEU A 130 21.67 -5.51 -2.12
CA LEU A 130 20.22 -5.48 -2.25
C LEU A 130 19.80 -5.78 -3.68
N TYR A 131 18.83 -6.63 -3.83
CA TYR A 131 18.32 -7.08 -5.12
C TYR A 131 16.79 -7.12 -5.13
N ARG A 132 16.24 -6.96 -6.31
CA ARG A 132 14.84 -7.26 -6.62
C ARG A 132 14.77 -8.32 -7.70
N CYS A 133 14.01 -9.39 -7.42
CA CYS A 133 13.65 -10.41 -8.38
C CYS A 133 12.19 -10.21 -8.78
N THR A 134 11.91 -10.10 -10.09
CA THR A 134 10.54 -9.88 -10.61
C THR A 134 10.20 -10.94 -11.63
N LEU A 135 9.15 -11.71 -11.37
CA LEU A 135 8.53 -12.63 -12.31
C LEU A 135 7.27 -11.97 -12.86
N LYS A 136 7.19 -11.83 -14.19
CA LYS A 136 6.07 -11.14 -14.86
C LYS A 136 5.05 -12.12 -15.44
N ASP A 137 3.85 -11.62 -15.71
CA ASP A 137 2.69 -12.37 -16.18
C ASP A 137 2.95 -13.22 -17.44
N ASN A 138 3.79 -12.75 -18.36
CA ASN A 138 4.14 -13.53 -19.55
C ASN A 138 4.90 -14.84 -19.25
N LEU A 139 5.38 -15.02 -18.05
CA LEU A 139 6.05 -16.22 -17.58
C LEU A 139 5.20 -17.02 -16.59
N ILE A 140 4.15 -16.44 -16.02
CA ILE A 140 3.29 -17.10 -15.02
C ILE A 140 2.13 -17.80 -15.76
N PRO A 141 1.99 -19.14 -15.62
CA PRO A 141 0.84 -19.85 -16.20
C PRO A 141 -0.48 -19.38 -15.60
N GLU A 142 -1.51 -19.25 -16.44
CA GLU A 142 -2.86 -18.84 -16.03
C GLU A 142 -3.52 -19.79 -15.03
N ASP A 143 -3.09 -21.05 -14.99
CA ASP A 143 -3.59 -22.08 -14.08
C ASP A 143 -2.81 -22.18 -12.77
N ALA A 144 -1.87 -21.25 -12.51
CA ALA A 144 -1.12 -21.18 -11.26
C ALA A 144 -2.07 -20.90 -10.09
N THR A 145 -1.94 -21.71 -9.04
CA THR A 145 -2.71 -21.56 -7.79
C THR A 145 -1.83 -21.22 -6.59
N GLN A 146 -0.52 -21.40 -6.74
CA GLN A 146 0.45 -21.11 -5.69
C GLN A 146 1.70 -20.45 -6.29
N VAL A 147 2.27 -19.51 -5.54
CA VAL A 147 3.61 -18.99 -5.77
C VAL A 147 4.54 -19.56 -4.71
N VAL A 148 5.69 -20.07 -5.14
CA VAL A 148 6.68 -20.70 -4.25
C VAL A 148 8.02 -19.98 -4.38
N ILE A 149 8.62 -19.62 -3.26
CA ILE A 149 9.93 -18.99 -3.18
C ILE A 149 10.86 -19.92 -2.44
N TYR A 150 11.84 -20.44 -3.14
CA TYR A 150 12.86 -21.33 -2.57
C TYR A 150 14.09 -20.54 -2.13
N LEU A 151 14.55 -20.80 -0.94
CA LEU A 151 15.85 -20.39 -0.44
C LEU A 151 16.80 -21.59 -0.47
N ASP A 152 17.88 -21.47 -1.22
CA ASP A 152 18.88 -22.55 -1.30
C ASP A 152 19.60 -22.69 0.05
N ALA A 153 19.86 -23.94 0.44
CA ALA A 153 20.52 -24.29 1.69
C ALA A 153 21.91 -23.66 1.90
N GLN A 154 22.60 -23.32 0.83
CA GLN A 154 23.92 -22.69 0.89
C GLN A 154 23.89 -21.19 0.66
N SER A 155 22.70 -20.62 0.53
CA SER A 155 22.57 -19.20 0.26
C SER A 155 22.59 -18.39 1.56
N ASP A 156 23.22 -17.24 1.50
CA ASP A 156 23.18 -16.20 2.51
C ASP A 156 22.09 -15.17 2.20
N ILE A 157 21.05 -15.59 1.49
CA ILE A 157 19.91 -14.78 1.11
C ILE A 157 19.07 -14.47 2.34
N GLU A 158 18.74 -13.19 2.50
CA GLU A 158 17.76 -12.73 3.46
C GLU A 158 16.59 -12.10 2.70
N LEU A 159 15.41 -12.68 2.79
CA LEU A 159 14.20 -12.08 2.18
C LEU A 159 13.75 -10.90 3.01
N LEU A 160 13.40 -9.80 2.33
CA LEU A 160 12.99 -8.55 2.94
C LEU A 160 11.52 -8.26 2.74
N ARG A 161 11.02 -8.59 1.55
CA ARG A 161 9.63 -8.36 1.17
C ARG A 161 9.25 -9.23 -0.01
N ASN A 162 8.06 -9.83 0.05
CA ASN A 162 7.47 -10.52 -1.07
C ASN A 162 6.12 -9.92 -1.42
N ILE A 163 5.84 -9.74 -2.70
CA ILE A 163 4.56 -9.24 -3.19
C ILE A 163 4.10 -10.13 -4.33
N VAL A 164 2.86 -10.59 -4.27
CA VAL A 164 2.20 -11.30 -5.38
C VAL A 164 1.00 -10.48 -5.80
N TYR A 165 1.01 -9.97 -7.02
CA TYR A 165 -0.13 -9.30 -7.62
C TYR A 165 -0.96 -10.31 -8.39
N TYR A 166 -2.29 -10.27 -8.22
CA TYR A 166 -3.23 -11.16 -8.85
C TYR A 166 -4.54 -10.45 -9.23
N GLY A 167 -5.35 -11.10 -10.05
CA GLY A 167 -6.68 -10.65 -10.44
C GLY A 167 -6.75 -9.87 -11.74
N ASP A 168 -7.91 -9.95 -12.37
CA ASP A 168 -8.16 -9.25 -13.63
C ASP A 168 -8.06 -7.72 -13.44
N GLY A 169 -7.33 -7.06 -14.31
CA GLY A 169 -7.14 -5.60 -14.27
C GLY A 169 -5.85 -5.15 -13.58
N TYR A 170 -5.00 -6.08 -13.16
CA TYR A 170 -3.65 -5.74 -12.74
C TYR A 170 -2.93 -4.94 -13.84
N GLN A 171 -2.45 -3.76 -13.48
CA GLN A 171 -1.56 -2.96 -14.32
C GLN A 171 -0.25 -2.76 -13.55
N ALA A 172 0.80 -3.44 -14.01
CA ALA A 172 2.14 -3.26 -13.47
C ALA A 172 2.49 -1.76 -13.41
N LYS A 173 2.65 -1.22 -12.21
CA LYS A 173 3.03 0.17 -11.88
C LYS A 173 1.94 1.15 -11.48
N ASN A 174 0.68 0.77 -11.31
CA ASN A 174 -0.27 1.70 -10.71
C ASN A 174 -0.62 1.24 -9.29
N TYR A 175 0.13 1.74 -8.30
CA TYR A 175 -0.31 1.78 -6.90
C TYR A 175 -1.61 2.59 -6.73
N ASN A 176 -2.01 3.28 -7.79
CA ASN A 176 -3.32 3.90 -7.97
C ASN A 176 -4.19 2.93 -8.77
N GLU A 177 -4.75 1.92 -8.12
CA GLU A 177 -5.82 1.15 -8.74
C GLU A 177 -6.91 2.09 -9.23
N LYS A 178 -7.57 1.72 -10.35
CA LYS A 178 -8.70 2.46 -10.89
C LYS A 178 -9.85 2.42 -9.90
N THR A 179 -9.72 3.22 -8.88
CA THR A 179 -10.76 3.49 -7.91
C THR A 179 -11.76 4.47 -8.51
N ASN A 180 -12.86 4.68 -7.86
CA ASN A 180 -13.84 5.64 -8.30
C ASN A 180 -13.32 7.08 -8.19
N TYR A 181 -12.57 7.54 -9.18
CA TYR A 181 -12.05 8.91 -9.25
C TYR A 181 -13.10 9.98 -9.51
N TYR A 182 -14.37 9.61 -9.69
CA TYR A 182 -15.42 10.57 -9.99
C TYR A 182 -15.46 11.75 -9.00
N ARG A 183 -15.32 11.47 -7.71
CA ARG A 183 -15.32 12.53 -6.69
C ARG A 183 -14.03 13.36 -6.69
N VAL A 184 -12.89 12.73 -7.02
CA VAL A 184 -11.63 13.46 -7.23
C VAL A 184 -11.73 14.35 -8.47
N GLN A 185 -12.31 13.86 -9.55
CA GLN A 185 -12.56 14.68 -10.74
C GLN A 185 -13.44 15.87 -10.44
N LYS A 186 -14.54 15.67 -9.70
CA LYS A 186 -15.39 16.78 -9.25
C LYS A 186 -14.64 17.82 -8.40
N LEU A 187 -13.76 17.36 -7.51
CA LEU A 187 -12.91 18.25 -6.72
C LEU A 187 -11.99 19.08 -7.63
N LEU A 188 -11.32 18.43 -8.60
CA LEU A 188 -10.43 19.13 -9.53
C LEU A 188 -11.19 20.08 -10.43
N GLU A 189 -12.33 19.70 -11.00
CA GLU A 189 -13.19 20.58 -11.79
C GLU A 189 -13.65 21.81 -10.99
N LYS A 190 -13.98 21.64 -9.70
CA LYS A 190 -14.33 22.74 -8.80
C LYS A 190 -13.15 23.71 -8.64
N ALA A 191 -11.94 23.18 -8.40
CA ALA A 191 -10.73 23.98 -8.25
C ALA A 191 -10.33 24.68 -9.57
N GLU A 192 -10.35 23.98 -10.69
CA GLU A 192 -10.07 24.52 -12.03
C GLU A 192 -11.04 25.63 -12.43
N SER A 193 -12.28 25.57 -11.94
CA SER A 193 -13.28 26.62 -12.15
C SER A 193 -13.06 27.85 -11.25
N GLY A 194 -11.98 27.89 -10.46
CA GLY A 194 -11.63 28.99 -9.57
C GLY A 194 -12.49 29.06 -8.29
N ASN A 195 -13.13 27.96 -7.91
CA ASN A 195 -13.92 27.93 -6.69
C ASN A 195 -13.06 27.44 -5.50
N ASP A 196 -13.27 28.09 -4.37
CA ASP A 196 -12.64 27.70 -3.11
C ASP A 196 -13.06 26.29 -2.68
N ILE A 197 -12.13 25.54 -2.08
CA ILE A 197 -12.34 24.19 -1.60
C ILE A 197 -12.03 24.04 -0.11
N THR A 198 -12.60 23.02 0.50
CA THR A 198 -12.30 22.61 1.88
C THR A 198 -11.59 21.26 1.89
N ILE A 199 -10.39 21.20 2.45
CA ILE A 199 -9.61 19.98 2.65
C ILE A 199 -9.63 19.61 4.13
N GLY A 200 -10.05 18.39 4.43
CA GLY A 200 -10.02 17.83 5.76
C GLY A 200 -9.04 16.66 5.88
N VAL A 201 -8.28 16.61 6.97
CA VAL A 201 -7.43 15.46 7.27
C VAL A 201 -7.77 14.90 8.66
N ILE A 202 -7.88 13.58 8.74
CA ILE A 202 -8.20 12.86 9.97
C ILE A 202 -7.23 11.68 10.13
N GLY A 203 -6.59 11.60 11.29
CA GLY A 203 -5.56 10.59 11.56
C GLY A 203 -4.94 10.72 12.94
N GLY A 204 -3.79 10.08 13.08
CA GLY A 204 -2.96 10.06 14.27
C GLY A 204 -2.03 11.28 14.39
N SER A 205 -0.90 11.07 15.08
CA SER A 205 0.14 12.09 15.27
C SER A 205 0.82 12.54 13.98
N MET A 206 0.98 11.62 13.03
CA MET A 206 1.56 11.94 11.72
C MET A 206 0.66 12.91 10.95
N THR A 207 -0.65 12.70 11.01
CA THR A 207 -1.65 13.64 10.45
C THR A 207 -1.64 14.98 11.18
N ALA A 208 -1.48 14.98 12.51
CA ALA A 208 -1.33 16.22 13.28
C ALA A 208 -0.11 17.04 12.84
N GLY A 209 0.89 16.39 12.25
CA GLY A 209 2.12 17.01 11.78
C GLY A 209 3.31 16.83 12.74
N ALA A 210 3.27 15.81 13.60
CA ALA A 210 4.38 15.52 14.48
C ALA A 210 5.67 15.36 13.67
N ASN A 211 6.74 16.02 14.12
CA ASN A 211 8.06 16.08 13.48
C ASN A 211 8.14 16.89 12.15
N ALA A 212 7.07 17.51 11.71
CA ALA A 212 7.08 18.49 10.62
C ALA A 212 7.23 19.90 11.22
N GLU A 213 8.40 20.50 11.14
CA GLU A 213 8.69 21.78 11.80
C GLU A 213 8.72 22.95 10.80
N PRO A 214 7.93 24.03 11.05
CA PRO A 214 6.80 24.13 11.97
C PRO A 214 5.58 23.34 11.49
N MET A 215 4.87 22.69 12.41
CA MET A 215 3.77 21.75 12.08
C MET A 215 2.63 22.40 11.28
N GLU A 216 2.30 23.64 11.61
CA GLU A 216 1.18 24.37 11.03
C GLU A 216 1.32 24.59 9.52
N THR A 217 2.54 24.67 9.02
CA THR A 217 2.86 24.93 7.61
C THR A 217 3.51 23.75 6.89
N ASN A 218 4.10 22.83 7.64
CA ASN A 218 4.91 21.77 7.07
C ASN A 218 4.29 20.37 7.19
N CYS A 219 3.18 20.19 7.92
CA CYS A 219 2.47 18.92 7.84
C CYS A 219 1.96 18.69 6.41
N TYR A 220 1.83 17.42 6.01
CA TYR A 220 1.47 17.06 4.64
C TYR A 220 0.15 17.71 4.17
N GLY A 221 -0.83 17.85 5.05
CA GLY A 221 -2.10 18.49 4.73
C GLY A 221 -1.95 19.99 4.44
N ALA A 222 -1.11 20.71 5.21
CA ALA A 222 -0.83 22.12 4.96
C ALA A 222 -0.06 22.33 3.65
N ARG A 223 0.85 21.42 3.31
CA ARG A 223 1.57 21.43 2.03
C ARG A 223 0.65 21.13 0.85
N LEU A 224 -0.26 20.19 1.01
CA LEU A 224 -1.28 19.91 0.00
C LEU A 224 -2.21 21.13 -0.20
N LYS A 225 -2.61 21.80 0.89
CA LYS A 225 -3.32 23.09 0.81
C LYS A 225 -2.53 24.09 -0.06
N ALA A 226 -1.27 24.31 0.25
CA ALA A 226 -0.41 25.24 -0.50
C ALA A 226 -0.27 24.86 -1.98
N TRP A 227 -0.21 23.56 -2.27
CA TRP A 227 -0.19 23.04 -3.64
C TRP A 227 -1.46 23.40 -4.41
N PHE A 228 -2.66 23.18 -3.84
CA PHE A 228 -3.94 23.59 -4.47
C PHE A 228 -4.01 25.08 -4.67
N GLU A 229 -3.64 25.89 -3.68
CA GLU A 229 -3.65 27.34 -3.76
C GLU A 229 -2.71 27.86 -4.86
N SER A 230 -1.52 27.30 -4.97
CA SER A 230 -0.54 27.70 -5.99
C SER A 230 -0.88 27.21 -7.40
N THR A 231 -1.51 26.05 -7.51
CA THR A 231 -1.81 25.43 -8.79
C THR A 231 -3.04 26.02 -9.44
N PHE A 232 -4.09 26.27 -8.65
CA PHE A 232 -5.41 26.69 -9.15
C PHE A 232 -5.73 28.16 -8.86
N GLY A 233 -4.94 28.84 -8.02
CA GLY A 233 -5.17 30.25 -7.67
C GLY A 233 -6.43 30.48 -6.81
N ILE A 234 -6.84 29.49 -6.04
CA ILE A 234 -8.02 29.49 -5.16
C ILE A 234 -7.63 29.62 -3.69
N ASN A 235 -8.61 29.85 -2.81
CA ASN A 235 -8.39 29.70 -1.38
C ASN A 235 -8.77 28.30 -0.93
N VAL A 236 -8.00 27.74 0.00
CA VAL A 236 -8.27 26.42 0.59
C VAL A 236 -8.54 26.56 2.08
N ASN A 237 -9.76 26.22 2.49
CA ASN A 237 -10.08 26.05 3.89
C ASN A 237 -9.51 24.70 4.36
N PHE A 238 -8.51 24.72 5.26
CA PHE A 238 -7.82 23.51 5.71
C PHE A 238 -8.23 23.17 7.15
N ILE A 239 -8.70 21.93 7.34
CA ILE A 239 -9.16 21.40 8.63
C ILE A 239 -8.32 20.19 8.97
N ASN A 240 -7.39 20.36 9.91
CA ASN A 240 -6.59 19.25 10.43
C ASN A 240 -7.16 18.82 11.78
N ILE A 241 -7.66 17.59 11.83
CA ILE A 241 -8.15 16.99 13.07
C ILE A 241 -7.30 15.75 13.49
N GLY A 242 -6.04 15.69 13.09
CA GLY A 242 -5.06 14.72 13.58
C GLY A 242 -4.87 14.85 15.09
N ILE A 243 -4.84 13.73 15.81
CA ILE A 243 -4.59 13.68 17.26
C ILE A 243 -3.64 12.54 17.55
N GLY A 244 -2.53 12.84 18.22
CA GLY A 244 -1.52 11.85 18.58
C GLY A 244 -2.08 10.68 19.39
N SER A 245 -1.55 9.50 19.15
CA SER A 245 -1.89 8.26 19.85
C SER A 245 -3.38 7.86 19.73
N THR A 246 -4.07 8.30 18.68
CA THR A 246 -5.46 7.89 18.39
C THR A 246 -5.53 6.96 17.19
N ASN A 247 -6.57 6.16 17.15
CA ASN A 247 -6.85 5.14 16.14
C ASN A 247 -8.13 5.45 15.35
N SER A 248 -8.48 4.61 14.38
CA SER A 248 -9.66 4.78 13.52
C SER A 248 -10.98 4.75 14.31
N TYR A 249 -11.05 4.00 15.42
CA TYR A 249 -12.22 3.98 16.30
C TYR A 249 -12.50 5.36 16.87
N PHE A 250 -11.50 6.01 17.45
CA PHE A 250 -11.63 7.37 17.95
C PHE A 250 -11.88 8.38 16.80
N GLY A 251 -11.26 8.15 15.64
CA GLY A 251 -11.52 8.91 14.43
C GLY A 251 -13.00 8.88 14.04
N CYS A 252 -13.60 7.69 14.01
CA CYS A 252 -14.99 7.49 13.66
C CYS A 252 -15.96 8.25 14.60
N ILE A 253 -15.66 8.27 15.91
CA ILE A 253 -16.50 8.97 16.90
C ILE A 253 -16.52 10.48 16.66
N ARG A 254 -15.37 11.10 16.38
CA ARG A 254 -15.22 12.56 16.31
C ARG A 254 -15.40 13.16 14.92
N ALA A 255 -15.43 12.32 13.87
CA ALA A 255 -15.47 12.78 12.49
C ALA A 255 -16.63 13.74 12.22
N GLU A 256 -17.84 13.44 12.67
CA GLU A 256 -19.04 14.23 12.42
C GLU A 256 -18.89 15.66 12.96
N GLU A 257 -18.59 15.78 14.24
CA GLU A 257 -18.54 17.08 14.91
C GLU A 257 -17.32 17.92 14.47
N LYS A 258 -16.18 17.28 14.26
CA LYS A 258 -14.91 17.98 14.06
C LYS A 258 -14.54 18.21 12.61
N LEU A 259 -15.11 17.44 11.67
CA LEU A 259 -14.74 17.48 10.26
C LEU A 259 -15.96 17.56 9.33
N LEU A 260 -16.88 16.59 9.39
CA LEU A 260 -17.90 16.42 8.36
C LEU A 260 -18.94 17.54 8.34
N ARG A 261 -19.22 18.17 9.48
CA ARG A 261 -20.12 19.34 9.54
C ARG A 261 -19.67 20.53 8.70
N PHE A 262 -18.41 20.57 8.30
CA PHE A 262 -17.87 21.65 7.45
C PHE A 262 -17.97 21.35 5.95
N ASN A 263 -18.60 20.24 5.59
CA ASN A 263 -18.79 19.80 4.21
C ASN A 263 -17.49 19.85 3.39
N PRO A 264 -16.42 19.12 3.79
CA PRO A 264 -15.16 19.13 3.04
C PRO A 264 -15.35 18.58 1.62
N ASP A 265 -14.57 19.09 0.68
CA ASP A 265 -14.51 18.61 -0.69
C ASP A 265 -13.52 17.45 -0.83
N LEU A 266 -12.48 17.41 0.04
CA LEU A 266 -11.49 16.34 0.12
C LEU A 266 -11.32 15.93 1.58
N ILE A 267 -11.30 14.61 1.82
CA ILE A 267 -10.96 14.03 3.12
C ILE A 267 -9.83 13.03 2.95
N ILE A 268 -8.77 13.16 3.75
CA ILE A 268 -7.69 12.21 3.82
C ILE A 268 -7.76 11.49 5.16
N ILE A 269 -7.81 10.15 5.11
CA ILE A 269 -7.87 9.26 6.28
C ILE A 269 -6.52 8.55 6.44
N GLU A 270 -5.91 8.68 7.64
CA GLU A 270 -4.60 8.07 7.95
C GLU A 270 -4.63 7.43 9.34
N TYR A 271 -4.57 6.11 9.41
CA TYR A 271 -4.47 5.36 10.66
C TYR A 271 -3.59 4.10 10.52
N ALA A 272 -2.87 3.95 9.42
CA ALA A 272 -2.10 2.75 9.12
C ALA A 272 -1.02 2.42 10.18
N CYS A 273 -0.53 3.43 10.89
CA CYS A 273 0.46 3.23 11.97
C CYS A 273 -0.18 3.07 13.36
N ASN A 274 -1.43 3.50 13.54
CA ASN A 274 -2.05 3.61 14.85
C ASN A 274 -3.04 2.50 15.17
N ASP A 275 -3.69 1.93 14.15
CA ASP A 275 -4.62 0.82 14.33
C ASP A 275 -3.84 -0.44 14.77
N GLN A 276 -4.49 -1.26 15.57
CA GLN A 276 -3.96 -2.52 16.06
C GLN A 276 -4.47 -3.68 15.19
N LEU A 277 -4.18 -4.92 15.59
CA LEU A 277 -4.55 -6.12 14.84
C LEU A 277 -5.98 -6.59 15.07
N GLU A 278 -6.66 -6.07 16.10
CA GLU A 278 -8.02 -6.48 16.45
C GLU A 278 -9.04 -6.02 15.41
N ASP A 279 -10.05 -6.84 15.16
CA ASP A 279 -11.06 -6.60 14.11
C ASP A 279 -11.89 -5.33 14.34
N ILE A 280 -11.99 -4.86 15.58
CA ILE A 280 -12.66 -3.58 15.89
C ILE A 280 -12.06 -2.40 15.10
N TYR A 281 -10.77 -2.44 14.80
CA TYR A 281 -10.11 -1.38 14.04
C TYR A 281 -10.41 -1.48 12.54
N LEU A 282 -10.62 -2.69 12.01
CA LEU A 282 -11.11 -2.88 10.64
C LEU A 282 -12.51 -2.31 10.47
N ASP A 283 -13.42 -2.69 11.40
CA ASP A 283 -14.79 -2.21 11.41
C ASP A 283 -14.86 -0.69 11.56
N SER A 284 -14.01 -0.13 12.41
CA SER A 284 -13.94 1.31 12.64
C SER A 284 -13.39 2.07 11.43
N TYR A 285 -12.36 1.52 10.78
CA TYR A 285 -11.77 2.12 9.59
C TYR A 285 -12.78 2.12 8.42
N GLU A 286 -13.46 1.00 8.17
CA GLU A 286 -14.52 0.92 7.18
C GLU A 286 -15.67 1.87 7.50
N SER A 287 -16.10 1.89 8.77
CA SER A 287 -17.17 2.79 9.23
C SER A 287 -16.82 4.26 9.04
N LEU A 288 -15.56 4.63 9.27
CA LEU A 288 -15.07 5.98 9.04
C LEU A 288 -15.12 6.36 7.54
N ILE A 289 -14.63 5.47 6.66
CA ILE A 289 -14.72 5.67 5.21
C ILE A 289 -16.18 5.86 4.78
N ARG A 290 -17.07 4.97 5.21
CA ARG A 290 -18.51 5.04 4.88
C ARG A 290 -19.16 6.30 5.41
N LYS A 291 -18.80 6.74 6.62
CA LYS A 291 -19.29 7.98 7.21
C LYS A 291 -18.85 9.20 6.39
N CYS A 292 -17.59 9.28 6.01
CA CYS A 292 -17.06 10.32 5.13
C CYS A 292 -17.78 10.32 3.77
N TRP A 293 -17.97 9.17 3.19
CA TRP A 293 -18.60 9.02 1.88
C TRP A 293 -20.08 9.39 1.84
N LYS A 294 -20.79 9.20 2.95
CA LYS A 294 -22.21 9.57 3.09
C LYS A 294 -22.42 11.06 3.41
N ASN A 295 -21.35 11.83 3.60
CA ASN A 295 -21.48 13.26 3.82
C ASN A 295 -22.21 13.93 2.65
N PRO A 296 -23.19 14.82 2.90
CA PRO A 296 -23.97 15.47 1.85
C PRO A 296 -23.15 16.26 0.82
N GLY A 297 -21.95 16.72 1.19
CA GLY A 297 -21.00 17.36 0.28
C GLY A 297 -20.36 16.42 -0.73
N GLU A 298 -20.57 15.10 -0.62
CA GLU A 298 -19.97 14.09 -1.49
C GLU A 298 -18.45 14.23 -1.65
N PRO A 299 -17.67 14.31 -0.56
CA PRO A 299 -16.24 14.55 -0.64
C PRO A 299 -15.51 13.45 -1.40
N ALA A 300 -14.42 13.82 -2.07
CA ALA A 300 -13.37 12.85 -2.40
C ALA A 300 -12.77 12.31 -1.09
N VAL A 301 -12.61 11.02 -0.98
CA VAL A 301 -12.01 10.36 0.20
C VAL A 301 -10.78 9.60 -0.26
N ILE A 302 -9.62 9.88 0.35
CA ILE A 302 -8.35 9.23 0.07
C ILE A 302 -7.90 8.47 1.32
N SER A 303 -7.49 7.21 1.13
CA SER A 303 -6.81 6.41 2.13
C SER A 303 -5.31 6.63 2.03
N LEU A 304 -4.70 7.19 3.08
CA LEU A 304 -3.26 7.45 3.15
C LEU A 304 -2.59 6.38 4.03
N MET A 305 -1.71 5.61 3.44
CA MET A 305 -0.99 4.51 4.09
C MET A 305 0.43 4.97 4.44
N LEU A 306 0.64 5.36 5.69
CA LEU A 306 1.95 5.73 6.21
C LEU A 306 2.63 4.53 6.89
N CYS A 307 3.92 4.69 7.19
CA CYS A 307 4.70 3.74 7.99
C CYS A 307 5.61 4.48 8.97
N THR A 308 6.11 3.77 9.97
CA THR A 308 7.19 4.22 10.85
C THR A 308 8.55 4.05 10.17
N GLN A 309 9.62 4.54 10.81
CA GLN A 309 11.00 4.29 10.36
C GLN A 309 11.34 2.80 10.28
N ALA A 310 10.80 1.99 11.18
CA ALA A 310 10.95 0.54 11.16
C ALA A 310 10.10 -0.14 10.06
N GLY A 311 9.39 0.63 9.23
CA GLY A 311 8.52 0.11 8.19
C GLY A 311 7.17 -0.41 8.71
N ILE A 312 6.86 -0.20 9.99
CA ILE A 312 5.60 -0.69 10.58
C ILE A 312 4.42 0.10 10.01
N SER A 313 3.45 -0.64 9.48
CA SER A 313 2.20 -0.12 8.92
C SER A 313 1.15 -1.23 8.98
N LYS A 314 -0.11 -0.87 9.10
CA LYS A 314 -1.24 -1.82 8.99
C LYS A 314 -1.90 -1.76 7.59
N ILE A 315 -1.10 -1.40 6.59
CA ILE A 315 -1.54 -1.30 5.20
C ILE A 315 -2.25 -2.57 4.73
N GLU A 316 -1.75 -3.76 5.07
CA GLU A 316 -2.32 -5.03 4.65
C GLU A 316 -3.74 -5.26 5.16
N ARG A 317 -4.07 -4.68 6.32
CA ARG A 317 -5.41 -4.78 6.89
C ARG A 317 -6.35 -3.69 6.36
N GLN A 318 -5.86 -2.49 6.15
CA GLN A 318 -6.65 -1.34 5.68
C GLN A 318 -6.81 -1.30 4.16
N TYR A 319 -5.80 -1.77 3.42
CA TYR A 319 -5.81 -1.79 1.95
C TYR A 319 -7.02 -2.53 1.37
N PRO A 320 -7.37 -3.77 1.79
CA PRO A 320 -8.54 -4.47 1.26
C PRO A 320 -9.85 -3.72 1.51
N ILE A 321 -9.95 -3.00 2.63
CA ILE A 321 -11.14 -2.19 2.95
C ILE A 321 -11.24 -0.98 2.02
N ALA A 322 -10.13 -0.25 1.86
CA ALA A 322 -10.09 0.92 0.97
C ALA A 322 -10.38 0.52 -0.48
N GLN A 323 -9.84 -0.62 -0.92
CA GLN A 323 -10.11 -1.23 -2.23
C GLN A 323 -11.58 -1.62 -2.38
N HIS A 324 -12.15 -2.32 -1.40
CA HIS A 324 -13.57 -2.68 -1.39
C HIS A 324 -14.47 -1.44 -1.46
N CYS A 325 -14.11 -0.38 -0.77
CA CYS A 325 -14.81 0.90 -0.83
C CYS A 325 -14.52 1.69 -2.12
N GLN A 326 -13.63 1.23 -2.98
CA GLN A 326 -13.23 1.88 -4.22
C GLN A 326 -12.77 3.34 -4.03
N ILE A 327 -12.08 3.63 -2.93
CA ILE A 327 -11.49 4.95 -2.71
C ILE A 327 -10.02 4.96 -3.15
N PRO A 328 -9.49 6.10 -3.62
CA PRO A 328 -8.07 6.25 -3.91
C PRO A 328 -7.19 5.91 -2.71
N ILE A 329 -6.10 5.20 -2.99
CA ILE A 329 -5.11 4.77 -1.99
C ILE A 329 -3.77 5.40 -2.35
N VAL A 330 -3.18 6.11 -1.40
CA VAL A 330 -1.83 6.66 -1.51
C VAL A 330 -0.94 5.94 -0.51
N SER A 331 -0.02 5.13 -0.99
CA SER A 331 0.92 4.38 -0.16
C SER A 331 2.28 5.07 -0.09
N TYR A 332 2.46 5.89 0.93
CA TYR A 332 3.78 6.43 1.29
C TYR A 332 4.74 5.31 1.72
N ASN A 333 4.22 4.31 2.44
CA ASN A 333 4.97 3.13 2.84
C ASN A 333 5.70 2.48 1.66
N ASP A 334 4.97 2.20 0.58
CA ASP A 334 5.56 1.53 -0.59
C ASP A 334 6.52 2.48 -1.34
N ALA A 335 6.14 3.75 -1.48
CA ALA A 335 6.95 4.72 -2.21
C ALA A 335 8.33 4.92 -1.59
N ILE A 336 8.42 5.07 -0.26
CA ILE A 336 9.73 5.26 0.39
C ILE A 336 10.53 3.97 0.48
N LYS A 337 9.88 2.82 0.70
CA LYS A 337 10.58 1.53 0.72
C LYS A 337 11.26 1.25 -0.62
N ASP A 338 10.61 1.58 -1.72
CA ASP A 338 11.22 1.45 -3.04
C ASP A 338 12.49 2.32 -3.20
N GLU A 339 12.44 3.57 -2.75
CA GLU A 339 13.61 4.47 -2.82
C GLU A 339 14.76 3.99 -1.93
N ILE A 340 14.43 3.45 -0.75
CA ILE A 340 15.42 2.91 0.19
C ILE A 340 16.04 1.63 -0.34
N ILE A 341 15.23 0.71 -0.86
CA ILE A 341 15.72 -0.55 -1.47
C ILE A 341 16.58 -0.25 -2.69
N LYS A 342 16.28 0.78 -3.46
CA LYS A 342 17.12 1.24 -4.58
C LYS A 342 18.42 1.92 -4.12
N GLY A 343 18.57 2.20 -2.83
CA GLY A 343 19.72 2.96 -2.31
C GLY A 343 19.71 4.44 -2.68
N GLU A 344 18.59 4.96 -3.21
CA GLU A 344 18.44 6.38 -3.57
C GLU A 344 18.31 7.27 -2.34
N LYS A 345 17.74 6.71 -1.27
CA LYS A 345 17.49 7.34 0.02
C LYS A 345 17.78 6.38 1.16
N ALA A 346 18.01 6.95 2.35
CA ALA A 346 18.05 6.22 3.60
C ALA A 346 16.80 6.53 4.44
N TRP A 347 16.45 5.65 5.38
CA TRP A 347 15.37 5.92 6.33
C TRP A 347 15.58 7.24 7.09
N LEU A 348 16.84 7.59 7.43
CA LEU A 348 17.17 8.84 8.11
C LEU A 348 16.91 10.10 7.29
N ASP A 349 16.77 10.00 5.96
CA ASP A 349 16.36 11.14 5.13
C ASP A 349 14.90 11.52 5.41
N TYR A 350 14.10 10.56 5.85
CA TYR A 350 12.66 10.71 6.09
C TYR A 350 12.26 10.75 7.56
N TYR A 351 13.11 10.24 8.47
CA TYR A 351 12.81 10.07 9.90
C TYR A 351 13.91 10.63 10.81
N GLN A 352 14.58 11.72 10.37
CA GLN A 352 15.58 12.34 11.22
C GLN A 352 15.00 12.82 12.53
N THR A 353 15.88 12.83 13.54
CA THR A 353 15.58 13.36 14.86
C THR A 353 15.14 14.82 14.80
N SER A 354 13.91 15.08 15.20
CA SER A 354 13.49 16.42 15.57
C SER A 354 14.13 16.83 16.89
N THR A 355 14.56 18.08 16.98
CA THR A 355 15.04 18.66 18.25
C THR A 355 13.95 18.75 19.30
N LEU A 356 12.67 18.75 18.89
CA LEU A 356 11.52 18.87 19.78
C LEU A 356 11.02 17.54 20.34
N ILE A 357 11.10 16.46 19.57
CA ILE A 357 10.52 15.16 19.93
C ILE A 357 11.62 14.10 20.10
N GLY A 358 12.85 14.41 19.70
CA GLY A 358 14.03 13.54 19.81
C GLY A 358 13.87 12.22 19.09
N GLY A 359 14.12 12.16 17.81
CA GLY A 359 14.16 10.98 16.92
C GLY A 359 13.56 9.71 17.47
N ASP A 360 12.24 9.60 17.37
CA ASP A 360 11.49 8.50 17.97
C ASP A 360 11.33 7.30 17.01
N GLY A 361 11.85 7.42 15.78
CA GLY A 361 11.68 6.39 14.75
C GLY A 361 10.24 6.18 14.26
N ILE A 362 9.31 7.00 14.73
CA ILE A 362 7.88 6.86 14.41
C ILE A 362 7.45 7.93 13.41
N HIS A 363 7.80 9.19 13.68
CA HIS A 363 7.23 10.33 12.99
C HIS A 363 8.08 10.78 11.79
N PRO A 364 7.48 10.89 10.60
CA PRO A 364 8.13 11.45 9.43
C PRO A 364 8.60 12.89 9.67
N ASN A 365 9.77 13.24 9.15
CA ASN A 365 10.28 14.60 9.24
C ASN A 365 9.66 15.54 8.18
N THR A 366 10.07 16.80 8.17
CA THR A 366 9.59 17.82 7.22
C THR A 366 9.75 17.41 5.76
N THR A 367 10.85 16.74 5.40
CA THR A 367 11.08 16.23 4.03
C THR A 367 10.09 15.12 3.67
N ALA A 368 9.83 14.23 4.60
CA ALA A 368 8.85 13.16 4.43
C ALA A 368 7.42 13.72 4.29
N HIS A 369 7.05 14.72 5.07
CA HIS A 369 5.76 15.38 4.92
C HIS A 369 5.58 16.06 3.56
N GLN A 370 6.67 16.61 2.97
CA GLN A 370 6.63 17.10 1.58
C GLN A 370 6.39 15.93 0.62
N LYS A 371 7.13 14.85 0.76
CA LYS A 371 6.96 13.66 -0.10
C LYS A 371 5.53 13.10 -0.04
N ILE A 372 4.94 13.05 1.16
CA ILE A 372 3.55 12.62 1.33
C ILE A 372 2.59 13.54 0.55
N ALA A 373 2.76 14.86 0.67
CA ALA A 373 1.93 15.81 -0.06
C ALA A 373 2.09 15.67 -1.58
N ASP A 374 3.33 15.49 -2.07
CA ASP A 374 3.63 15.28 -3.49
C ASP A 374 2.95 14.01 -4.03
N LEU A 375 2.99 12.91 -3.25
CA LEU A 375 2.32 11.64 -3.61
C LEU A 375 0.79 11.75 -3.67
N ILE A 376 0.19 12.64 -2.88
CA ILE A 376 -1.26 12.88 -2.93
C ILE A 376 -1.62 13.76 -4.12
N ALA A 377 -0.74 14.67 -4.50
CA ALA A 377 -0.97 15.65 -5.57
C ALA A 377 -0.76 15.07 -6.98
N THR A 378 -0.08 13.93 -7.11
CA THR A 378 0.17 13.23 -8.39
C THR A 378 -0.85 12.16 -8.70
#